data_c69b6ebac0c2fd31dd5eb5511022f610
#
_entry.id   c69b6ebac0c2fd31dd5eb5511022f610
#
_cell.length_a   1.000
_cell.length_b   1.000
_cell.length_c   1.000
_cell.angle_alpha   90.00
_cell.angle_beta   90.00
_cell.angle_gamma   90.00
#
_symmetry.space_group_name_H-M   'P 1'
#
loop_
_entity.id
_entity.type
_entity.pdbx_description
1 polymer ?
#
loop_
_entity_poly.entity_id
_entity_poly.type
_entity_poly.pdbx_seq_one_letter_code
_entity_poly.pdbx_strand_id
1 'polypeptide(L)'
;MKAAFLIGRLVFGGFFLYNGINHLKQRKQLGQYAESKNVPMAEAVVASTGVVLVAGGASILLGVKPKLGTAAIAGFLAGVSPVMHNFWSVQEPQQRMNEMINFSKNMALLGAGLALMAVEEPWPASVPATQSNFTSIHGETIAA
;
A
#
# COMPACT_ATOMS: atom_id res chain seq x y z
N MET A 1 -16.44 12.81 -12.44
CA MET A 1 -15.09 12.17 -12.38
C MET A 1 -14.41 12.38 -11.05
N LYS A 2 -14.33 13.60 -10.49
CA LYS A 2 -13.65 13.85 -9.19
C LYS A 2 -14.24 13.06 -8.02
N ALA A 3 -15.57 12.94 -7.90
CA ALA A 3 -16.22 12.23 -6.80
C ALA A 3 -15.89 10.72 -6.80
N ALA A 4 -15.96 10.06 -7.95
CA ALA A 4 -15.64 8.64 -8.06
C ALA A 4 -14.16 8.36 -7.69
N PHE A 5 -13.24 9.23 -8.15
CA PHE A 5 -11.84 9.15 -7.77
C PHE A 5 -11.64 9.30 -6.26
N LEU A 6 -12.29 10.30 -5.63
CA LEU A 6 -12.18 10.51 -4.18
C LEU A 6 -12.71 9.32 -3.38
N ILE A 7 -13.85 8.76 -3.77
CA ILE A 7 -14.41 7.56 -3.13
C ILE A 7 -13.45 6.38 -3.28
N GLY A 8 -12.97 6.11 -4.50
CA GLY A 8 -12.01 5.03 -4.76
C GLY A 8 -10.73 5.19 -3.95
N ARG A 9 -10.19 6.41 -3.88
CA ARG A 9 -9.00 6.74 -3.07
C ARG A 9 -9.24 6.50 -1.57
N LEU A 10 -10.39 6.93 -1.04
CA LEU A 10 -10.74 6.73 0.37
C LEU A 10 -10.91 5.24 0.70
N VAL A 11 -11.60 4.48 -0.16
CA VAL A 11 -11.80 3.04 0.04
C VAL A 11 -10.46 2.31 -0.05
N PHE A 12 -9.66 2.57 -1.08
CA PHE A 12 -8.38 1.90 -1.29
C PHE A 12 -7.37 2.25 -0.19
N GLY A 13 -7.14 3.53 0.08
CA GLY A 13 -6.22 3.98 1.11
C GLY A 13 -6.65 3.57 2.51
N GLY A 14 -7.95 3.68 2.82
CA GLY A 14 -8.53 3.26 4.10
C GLY A 14 -8.40 1.76 4.34
N PHE A 15 -8.64 0.94 3.32
CA PHE A 15 -8.46 -0.51 3.39
C PHE A 15 -7.02 -0.88 3.77
N PHE A 16 -6.02 -0.31 3.09
CA PHE A 16 -4.62 -0.63 3.39
C PHE A 16 -4.13 -0.03 4.70
N LEU A 17 -4.58 1.16 5.08
CA LEU A 17 -4.31 1.72 6.41
C LEU A 17 -4.83 0.80 7.53
N TYR A 18 -6.09 0.36 7.41
CA TYR A 18 -6.69 -0.57 8.37
C TYR A 18 -5.92 -1.89 8.44
N ASN A 19 -5.60 -2.49 7.29
CA ASN A 19 -4.83 -3.74 7.24
C ASN A 19 -3.43 -3.58 7.83
N GLY A 20 -2.76 -2.46 7.58
CA GLY A 20 -1.45 -2.17 8.17
C GLY A 20 -1.51 -2.08 9.69
N ILE A 21 -2.51 -1.38 10.24
CA ILE A 21 -2.75 -1.32 11.69
C ILE A 21 -3.02 -2.74 12.24
N ASN A 22 -3.80 -3.54 11.52
CA ASN A 22 -4.10 -4.92 11.91
C ASN A 22 -2.84 -5.80 11.91
N HIS A 23 -1.96 -5.67 10.91
CA HIS A 23 -0.66 -6.35 10.89
C HIS A 23 0.17 -6.03 12.15
N LEU A 24 0.22 -4.76 12.54
CA LEU A 24 0.97 -4.35 13.73
C LEU A 24 0.36 -4.86 15.03
N LYS A 25 -0.97 -4.83 15.14
CA LYS A 25 -1.69 -5.30 16.34
C LYS A 25 -1.64 -6.82 16.49
N GLN A 26 -1.76 -7.54 15.39
CA GLN A 26 -1.84 -9.02 15.38
C GLN A 26 -0.57 -9.68 14.86
N ARG A 27 0.58 -8.98 14.91
CA ARG A 27 1.86 -9.44 14.34
C ARG A 27 2.27 -10.86 14.75
N LYS A 28 2.01 -11.24 15.99
CA LYS A 28 2.33 -12.59 16.49
C LYS A 28 1.47 -13.66 15.81
N GLN A 29 0.15 -13.46 15.78
CA GLN A 29 -0.78 -14.40 15.17
C GLN A 29 -0.59 -14.50 13.65
N LEU A 30 -0.46 -13.36 12.98
CA LEU A 30 -0.19 -13.32 11.54
C LEU A 30 1.22 -13.84 11.21
N GLY A 31 2.19 -13.64 12.13
CA GLY A 31 3.54 -14.20 12.04
C GLY A 31 3.52 -15.73 12.07
N GLN A 32 2.76 -16.34 12.99
CA GLN A 32 2.59 -17.80 13.03
C GLN A 32 1.99 -18.35 11.73
N TYR A 33 1.01 -17.66 11.16
CA TYR A 33 0.47 -18.04 9.85
C TYR A 33 1.50 -17.90 8.74
N ALA A 34 2.27 -16.82 8.71
CA ALA A 34 3.33 -16.62 7.72
C ALA A 34 4.46 -17.65 7.88
N GLU A 35 4.81 -18.03 9.12
CA GLU A 35 5.77 -19.09 9.41
C GLU A 35 5.31 -20.44 8.86
N SER A 36 4.01 -20.76 8.94
CA SER A 36 3.44 -21.96 8.33
C SER A 36 3.55 -21.98 6.79
N LYS A 37 3.80 -20.83 6.18
CA LYS A 37 4.09 -20.65 4.75
C LYS A 37 5.60 -20.55 4.46
N ASN A 38 6.45 -20.93 5.42
CA ASN A 38 7.92 -20.88 5.34
C ASN A 38 8.51 -19.47 5.16
N VAL A 39 7.84 -18.45 5.66
CA VAL A 39 8.38 -17.08 5.67
C VAL A 39 9.42 -16.97 6.79
N PRO A 40 10.70 -16.68 6.49
CA PRO A 40 11.71 -16.51 7.51
C PRO A 40 11.43 -15.23 8.31
N MET A 41 11.76 -15.23 9.61
CA MET A 41 11.55 -14.08 10.52
C MET A 41 10.11 -13.53 10.42
N ALA A 42 9.12 -14.40 10.35
CA ALA A 42 7.74 -14.10 9.95
C ALA A 42 7.11 -12.96 10.76
N GLU A 43 7.29 -12.90 12.09
CA GLU A 43 6.77 -11.80 12.91
C GLU A 43 7.37 -10.44 12.51
N ALA A 44 8.67 -10.38 12.24
CA ALA A 44 9.35 -9.16 11.80
C ALA A 44 8.91 -8.74 10.40
N VAL A 45 8.72 -9.70 9.49
CA VAL A 45 8.19 -9.45 8.14
C VAL A 45 6.77 -8.90 8.21
N VAL A 46 5.89 -9.49 9.02
CA VAL A 46 4.52 -8.99 9.22
C VAL A 46 4.53 -7.59 9.81
N ALA A 47 5.39 -7.30 10.80
CA ALA A 47 5.51 -5.96 11.37
C ALA A 47 6.00 -4.94 10.32
N SER A 48 7.01 -5.28 9.53
CA SER A 48 7.56 -4.42 8.48
C SER A 48 6.53 -4.13 7.38
N THR A 49 5.81 -5.15 6.92
CA THR A 49 4.72 -4.96 5.96
C THR A 49 3.59 -4.13 6.55
N GLY A 50 3.28 -4.28 7.84
CA GLY A 50 2.33 -3.43 8.55
C GLY A 50 2.70 -1.95 8.49
N VAL A 51 3.98 -1.61 8.72
CA VAL A 51 4.49 -0.23 8.59
C VAL A 51 4.34 0.27 7.15
N VAL A 52 4.71 -0.53 6.16
CA VAL A 52 4.57 -0.17 4.73
C VAL A 52 3.10 0.11 4.37
N LEU A 53 2.17 -0.72 4.83
CA LEU A 53 0.75 -0.56 4.56
C LEU A 53 0.16 0.67 5.26
N VAL A 54 0.56 0.96 6.51
CA VAL A 54 0.15 2.17 7.22
C VAL A 54 0.66 3.42 6.50
N ALA A 55 1.95 3.45 6.18
CA ALA A 55 2.56 4.60 5.50
C ALA A 55 1.96 4.80 4.09
N GLY A 56 1.80 3.72 3.32
CA GLY A 56 1.21 3.76 1.99
C GLY A 56 -0.25 4.18 2.00
N GLY A 57 -1.06 3.59 2.90
CA GLY A 57 -2.47 3.95 3.06
C GLY A 57 -2.66 5.40 3.49
N ALA A 58 -1.88 5.88 4.47
CA ALA A 58 -1.89 7.28 4.89
C ALA A 58 -1.45 8.23 3.77
N SER A 59 -0.38 7.90 3.04
CA SER A 59 0.10 8.64 1.87
C SER A 59 -1.02 8.83 0.82
N ILE A 60 -1.74 7.77 0.51
CA ILE A 60 -2.88 7.79 -0.41
C ILE A 60 -4.01 8.65 0.14
N LEU A 61 -4.40 8.47 1.40
CA LEU A 61 -5.50 9.21 2.01
C LEU A 61 -5.23 10.71 2.11
N LEU A 62 -4.01 11.09 2.47
CA LEU A 62 -3.61 12.50 2.59
C LEU A 62 -3.26 13.11 1.24
N GLY A 63 -2.96 12.31 0.23
CA GLY A 63 -2.47 12.78 -1.07
C GLY A 63 -1.04 13.31 -1.02
N VAL A 64 -0.26 12.91 -0.03
CA VAL A 64 1.15 13.28 0.11
C VAL A 64 2.00 12.19 -0.54
N LYS A 65 2.64 12.51 -1.66
CA LYS A 65 3.38 11.54 -2.51
C LYS A 65 2.57 10.25 -2.78
N PRO A 66 1.30 10.36 -3.22
CA PRO A 66 0.38 9.23 -3.25
C PRO A 66 0.81 8.14 -4.23
N LYS A 67 1.51 8.47 -5.31
CA LYS A 67 2.09 7.48 -6.23
C LYS A 67 3.14 6.61 -5.54
N LEU A 68 3.98 7.19 -4.68
CA LEU A 68 4.97 6.43 -3.92
C LEU A 68 4.27 5.47 -2.93
N GLY A 69 3.26 5.94 -2.20
CA GLY A 69 2.46 5.11 -1.31
C GLY A 69 1.75 3.97 -2.06
N THR A 70 1.18 4.27 -3.22
CA THR A 70 0.53 3.26 -4.07
C THR A 70 1.54 2.24 -4.61
N ALA A 71 2.73 2.68 -5.03
CA ALA A 71 3.79 1.79 -5.50
C ALA A 71 4.27 0.83 -4.39
N ALA A 72 4.40 1.33 -3.16
CA ALA A 72 4.77 0.50 -2.01
C ALA A 72 3.71 -0.58 -1.73
N ILE A 73 2.42 -0.23 -1.78
CA ILE A 73 1.32 -1.19 -1.65
C ILE A 73 1.29 -2.18 -2.82
N ALA A 74 1.50 -1.72 -4.05
CA ALA A 74 1.58 -2.59 -5.23
C ALA A 74 2.72 -3.62 -5.11
N GLY A 75 3.89 -3.19 -4.65
CA GLY A 75 5.03 -4.06 -4.36
C GLY A 75 4.71 -5.09 -3.28
N PHE A 76 4.04 -4.67 -2.19
CA PHE A 76 3.56 -5.58 -1.16
C PHE A 76 2.59 -6.63 -1.75
N LEU A 77 1.58 -6.23 -2.52
CA LEU A 77 0.61 -7.15 -3.12
C LEU A 77 1.26 -8.14 -4.08
N ALA A 78 2.18 -7.67 -4.91
CA ALA A 78 2.93 -8.53 -5.84
C ALA A 78 3.79 -9.57 -5.11
N GLY A 79 4.40 -9.19 -3.98
CA GLY A 79 5.23 -10.08 -3.18
C GLY A 79 4.43 -11.05 -2.30
N VAL A 80 3.43 -10.54 -1.58
CA VAL A 80 2.66 -11.35 -0.62
C VAL A 80 1.78 -12.40 -1.30
N SER A 81 1.23 -12.09 -2.47
CA SER A 81 0.25 -12.96 -3.11
C SER A 81 0.79 -14.34 -3.48
N PRO A 82 1.93 -14.49 -4.17
CA PRO A 82 2.45 -15.82 -4.48
C PRO A 82 3.01 -16.55 -3.25
N VAL A 83 3.43 -15.84 -2.21
CA VAL A 83 3.99 -16.44 -1.00
C VAL A 83 2.88 -16.97 -0.09
N MET A 84 1.87 -16.15 0.18
CA MET A 84 0.81 -16.47 1.16
C MET A 84 -0.36 -17.23 0.53
N HIS A 85 -0.61 -17.04 -0.78
CA HIS A 85 -1.77 -17.55 -1.49
C HIS A 85 -1.38 -18.41 -2.70
N ASN A 86 -0.43 -19.33 -2.50
CA ASN A 86 0.10 -20.24 -3.53
C ASN A 86 -0.86 -21.42 -3.80
N PHE A 87 -2.06 -21.14 -4.26
CA PHE A 87 -3.14 -22.11 -4.48
C PHE A 87 -2.75 -23.30 -5.38
N TRP A 88 -1.75 -23.10 -6.25
CA TRP A 88 -1.25 -24.16 -7.14
C TRP A 88 -0.53 -25.30 -6.42
N SER A 89 -0.06 -25.10 -5.19
CA SER A 89 0.59 -26.13 -4.37
C SER A 89 -0.33 -26.77 -3.32
N VAL A 90 -1.60 -26.32 -3.24
CA VAL A 90 -2.57 -26.83 -2.26
C VAL A 90 -3.34 -28.01 -2.85
N GLN A 91 -3.34 -29.15 -2.16
CA GLN A 91 -3.99 -30.40 -2.59
C GLN A 91 -5.48 -30.47 -2.21
N GLU A 92 -5.83 -29.94 -1.03
CA GLU A 92 -7.18 -29.97 -0.52
C GLU A 92 -8.07 -28.99 -1.31
N PRO A 93 -9.18 -29.46 -1.95
CA PRO A 93 -9.96 -28.62 -2.88
C PRO A 93 -10.54 -27.35 -2.27
N GLN A 94 -11.06 -27.43 -1.04
CA GLN A 94 -11.67 -26.27 -0.37
C GLN A 94 -10.62 -25.23 -0.01
N GLN A 95 -9.48 -25.65 0.52
CA GLN A 95 -8.37 -24.76 0.85
C GLN A 95 -7.79 -24.13 -0.42
N ARG A 96 -7.61 -24.91 -1.48
CA ARG A 96 -7.15 -24.41 -2.79
C ARG A 96 -8.07 -23.32 -3.34
N MET A 97 -9.38 -23.53 -3.24
CA MET A 97 -10.38 -22.53 -3.66
C MET A 97 -10.23 -21.23 -2.84
N ASN A 98 -10.08 -21.33 -1.52
CA ASN A 98 -9.91 -20.16 -0.64
C ASN A 98 -8.64 -19.39 -0.98
N GLU A 99 -7.51 -20.08 -1.20
CA GLU A 99 -6.26 -19.44 -1.57
C GLU A 99 -6.34 -18.79 -2.96
N MET A 100 -7.02 -19.42 -3.92
CA MET A 100 -7.24 -18.85 -5.25
C MET A 100 -8.08 -17.56 -5.18
N ILE A 101 -9.13 -17.54 -4.34
CA ILE A 101 -9.96 -16.33 -4.12
C ILE A 101 -9.11 -15.21 -3.51
N ASN A 102 -8.28 -15.52 -2.52
CA ASN A 102 -7.41 -14.52 -1.88
C ASN A 102 -6.35 -13.98 -2.85
N PHE A 103 -5.72 -14.86 -3.63
CA PHE A 103 -4.81 -14.46 -4.69
C PHE A 103 -5.49 -13.52 -5.71
N SER A 104 -6.67 -13.90 -6.20
CA SER A 104 -7.43 -13.12 -7.18
C SER A 104 -7.85 -11.76 -6.64
N LYS A 105 -8.26 -11.67 -5.36
CA LYS A 105 -8.55 -10.38 -4.70
C LYS A 105 -7.32 -9.48 -4.65
N ASN A 106 -6.16 -10.03 -4.31
CA ASN A 106 -4.92 -9.26 -4.28
C ASN A 106 -4.53 -8.76 -5.68
N MET A 107 -4.73 -9.57 -6.72
CA MET A 107 -4.49 -9.14 -8.10
C MET A 107 -5.45 -8.04 -8.55
N ALA A 108 -6.72 -8.10 -8.15
CA ALA A 108 -7.67 -7.02 -8.41
C ALA A 108 -7.27 -5.71 -7.70
N LEU A 109 -6.84 -5.80 -6.45
CA LEU A 109 -6.32 -4.65 -5.69
C LEU A 109 -5.03 -4.09 -6.29
N LEU A 110 -4.13 -4.96 -6.76
CA LEU A 110 -2.93 -4.55 -7.50
C LEU A 110 -3.31 -3.77 -8.76
N GLY A 111 -4.25 -4.27 -9.54
CA GLY A 111 -4.76 -3.58 -10.73
C GLY A 111 -5.38 -2.21 -10.40
N ALA A 112 -6.15 -2.12 -9.32
CA ALA A 112 -6.69 -0.84 -8.83
C ALA A 112 -5.57 0.14 -8.42
N GLY A 113 -4.54 -0.35 -7.75
CA GLY A 113 -3.34 0.44 -7.40
C GLY A 113 -2.63 0.98 -8.64
N LEU A 114 -2.39 0.14 -9.64
CA LEU A 114 -1.78 0.57 -10.91
C LEU A 114 -2.62 1.63 -11.62
N ALA A 115 -3.95 1.50 -11.61
CA ALA A 115 -4.86 2.52 -12.17
C ALA A 115 -4.77 3.85 -11.40
N LEU A 116 -4.64 3.83 -10.07
CA LEU A 116 -4.41 5.03 -9.28
C LEU A 116 -3.08 5.71 -9.61
N MET A 117 -2.03 4.94 -9.88
CA MET A 117 -0.73 5.50 -10.26
C MET A 117 -0.73 6.25 -11.59
N ALA A 118 -1.70 5.96 -12.48
CA ALA A 118 -1.87 6.67 -13.75
C ALA A 118 -2.42 8.10 -13.57
N VAL A 119 -3.00 8.42 -12.41
CA VAL A 119 -3.54 9.77 -12.14
C VAL A 119 -2.40 10.73 -11.85
N GLU A 120 -2.40 11.89 -12.51
CA GLU A 120 -1.39 12.92 -12.33
C GLU A 120 -1.47 13.59 -10.95
N GLU A 121 -0.31 13.90 -10.37
CA GLU A 121 -0.20 14.67 -9.14
C GLU A 121 -0.16 16.18 -9.43
N PRO A 122 -0.68 17.03 -8.53
CA PRO A 122 -1.29 16.70 -7.23
C PRO A 122 -2.70 16.13 -7.35
N TRP A 123 -3.00 15.12 -6.55
CA TRP A 123 -4.34 14.52 -6.55
C TRP A 123 -5.38 15.49 -5.95
N PRO A 124 -6.65 15.45 -6.42
CA PRO A 124 -7.72 16.28 -5.85
C PRO A 124 -7.85 16.09 -4.33
N ALA A 125 -8.08 17.18 -3.60
CA ALA A 125 -8.24 17.19 -2.13
C ALA A 125 -7.03 16.60 -1.38
N SER A 126 -5.82 16.85 -1.88
CA SER A 126 -4.58 16.53 -1.18
C SER A 126 -4.25 17.60 -0.14
N VAL A 127 -3.61 17.19 0.96
CA VAL A 127 -3.04 18.12 1.92
C VAL A 127 -1.92 18.89 1.22
N PRO A 128 -1.88 20.24 1.32
CA PRO A 128 -0.81 21.01 0.71
C PRO A 128 0.55 20.52 1.24
N ALA A 129 1.40 20.05 0.35
CA ALA A 129 2.79 19.84 0.71
C ALA A 129 3.34 21.23 1.11
N THR A 130 3.88 21.33 2.31
CA THR A 130 4.63 22.54 2.71
C THR A 130 5.77 22.68 1.71
N GLN A 131 5.61 23.55 0.72
CA GLN A 131 6.72 23.95 -0.12
C GLN A 131 7.68 24.67 0.83
N SER A 132 8.78 24.02 1.17
CA SER A 132 9.90 24.70 1.78
C SER A 132 10.34 25.77 0.77
N ASN A 133 9.96 27.02 1.04
CA ASN A 133 10.47 28.20 0.35
C ASN A 133 11.98 28.31 0.62
N PHE A 134 12.75 27.44 -0.02
CA PHE A 134 14.21 27.52 -0.02
C PHE A 134 14.69 28.12 -1.34
N THR A 135 13.98 29.13 -1.85
CA THR A 135 14.43 29.83 -3.04
C THR A 135 14.13 31.32 -2.87
N SER A 136 15.04 32.04 -2.28
CA SER A 136 15.41 33.41 -2.65
C SER A 136 16.06 34.16 -1.50
N ILE A 137 17.27 33.77 -1.15
CA ILE A 137 18.20 34.68 -0.46
C ILE A 137 19.50 34.81 -1.30
N HIS A 138 19.43 34.71 -2.61
CA HIS A 138 20.58 35.04 -3.45
C HIS A 138 20.07 35.62 -4.78
N GLY A 139 19.85 36.90 -4.84
CA GLY A 139 19.47 37.56 -6.09
C GLY A 139 19.19 39.07 -5.99
N GLU A 140 19.77 39.77 -5.02
CA GLU A 140 19.94 41.22 -5.14
C GLU A 140 21.42 41.53 -5.28
N THR A 141 21.87 41.44 -6.51
CA THR A 141 23.15 42.05 -6.89
C THR A 141 22.89 43.50 -7.24
N ILE A 142 23.44 44.36 -6.44
CA ILE A 142 23.66 45.75 -6.57
C ILE A 142 24.10 46.10 -8.01
N ALA A 143 23.32 46.91 -8.70
CA ALA A 143 23.80 47.71 -9.83
C ALA A 143 23.84 49.18 -9.40
N ALA A 144 25.06 49.67 -9.22
CA ALA A 144 25.38 51.08 -9.04
C ALA A 144 25.23 51.84 -10.36
#